data_f57895748d7fb42d6dca5511d99ff316
#
_entry.id   f57895748d7fb42d6dca5511d99ff316
#
_cell.length_a   1.000
_cell.length_b   1.000
_cell.length_c   1.000
_cell.angle_alpha   90.00
_cell.angle_beta   90.00
_cell.angle_gamma   90.00
#
_symmetry.space_group_name_H-M   'P 1'
#
loop_
_entity.id
_entity.type
_entity.pdbx_description
1 polymer ?
#
loop_
_entity_poly.entity_id
_entity_poly.type
_entity_poly.pdbx_seq_one_letter_code
_entity_poly.pdbx_strand_id
1 'polypeptide(L)'
;MSQEFLDSYRTHVAEREVQGIAPLPLNEHQTASLVELLKNPEGDEALLLDLIENRIPPGVDQAAYVKAAFLADIVKGNASSPLIDAKKAIELLGQMQG
;
A
#
# COMPACT_ATOMS: atom_id res chain seq x y z
N MET A 1 0.58 16.33 -3.38
CA MET A 1 1.52 15.17 -3.42
C MET A 1 0.78 13.85 -3.44
N SER A 2 -0.14 13.66 -2.48
CA SER A 2 -0.92 12.42 -2.40
C SER A 2 -1.73 12.15 -3.66
N GLN A 3 -2.34 13.18 -4.20
CA GLN A 3 -3.16 13.05 -5.39
C GLN A 3 -2.32 12.67 -6.62
N GLU A 4 -1.08 13.14 -6.67
CA GLU A 4 -0.16 12.79 -7.77
C GLU A 4 0.13 11.30 -7.81
N PHE A 5 0.32 10.68 -6.66
CA PHE A 5 0.55 9.24 -6.60
C PHE A 5 -0.67 8.47 -7.14
N LEU A 6 -1.86 8.82 -6.68
CA LEU A 6 -3.09 8.14 -7.13
C LEU A 6 -3.34 8.36 -8.61
N ASP A 7 -3.14 9.57 -9.12
CA ASP A 7 -3.31 9.86 -10.53
C ASP A 7 -2.31 9.08 -11.38
N SER A 8 -1.06 9.02 -10.94
CA SER A 8 -0.01 8.27 -11.62
C SER A 8 -0.35 6.78 -11.64
N TYR A 9 -0.82 6.24 -10.52
CA TYR A 9 -1.21 4.84 -10.44
C TYR A 9 -2.38 4.53 -11.37
N ARG A 10 -3.40 5.37 -11.38
CA ARG A 10 -4.57 5.19 -12.25
C ARG A 10 -4.18 5.23 -13.73
N THR A 11 -3.27 6.14 -14.09
CA THR A 11 -2.74 6.21 -15.46
C THR A 11 -2.03 4.92 -15.82
N HIS A 12 -1.20 4.40 -14.91
CA HIS A 12 -0.49 3.13 -15.12
C HIS A 12 -1.47 1.98 -15.35
N VAL A 13 -2.51 1.89 -14.51
CA VAL A 13 -3.53 0.84 -14.64
C VAL A 13 -4.21 0.92 -16.01
N ALA A 14 -4.59 2.14 -16.42
CA ALA A 14 -5.28 2.33 -17.70
C ALA A 14 -4.38 1.94 -18.88
N GLU A 15 -3.10 2.30 -18.84
CA GLU A 15 -2.15 1.95 -19.90
C GLU A 15 -1.95 0.45 -20.00
N ARG A 16 -1.84 -0.25 -18.87
CA ARG A 16 -1.68 -1.70 -18.84
C ARG A 16 -2.95 -2.40 -19.33
N GLU A 17 -4.10 -1.87 -18.96
CA GLU A 17 -5.38 -2.42 -19.37
C GLU A 17 -5.56 -2.36 -20.90
N VAL A 18 -5.16 -1.26 -21.52
CA VAL A 18 -5.19 -1.13 -22.98
C VAL A 18 -4.33 -2.21 -23.65
N GLN A 19 -3.22 -2.59 -23.03
CA GLN A 19 -2.34 -3.63 -23.54
C GLN A 19 -2.79 -5.04 -23.17
N GLY A 20 -3.85 -5.16 -22.38
CA GLY A 20 -4.38 -6.46 -21.94
C GLY A 20 -3.51 -7.15 -20.89
N ILE A 21 -2.73 -6.40 -20.13
CA ILE A 21 -1.83 -6.96 -19.11
C ILE A 21 -2.14 -6.35 -17.75
N ALA A 22 -1.77 -7.08 -16.69
CA ALA A 22 -2.03 -6.64 -15.33
C ALA A 22 -1.12 -5.47 -14.92
N PRO A 23 -1.57 -4.59 -14.00
CA PRO A 23 -0.70 -3.55 -13.45
C PRO A 23 0.51 -4.16 -12.75
N LEU A 24 1.63 -3.45 -12.78
CA LEU A 24 2.82 -3.86 -12.04
C LEU A 24 2.61 -3.64 -10.53
N PRO A 25 3.23 -4.46 -9.68
CA PRO A 25 3.23 -4.20 -8.24
C PRO A 25 3.88 -2.85 -7.93
N LEU A 26 3.54 -2.28 -6.79
CA LEU A 26 4.11 -1.01 -6.36
C LEU A 26 5.59 -1.20 -5.99
N ASN A 27 6.42 -0.21 -6.35
CA ASN A 27 7.82 -0.20 -5.92
C ASN A 27 7.93 0.44 -4.53
N GLU A 28 9.16 0.52 -3.97
CA GLU A 28 9.36 1.05 -2.63
C GLU A 28 8.95 2.52 -2.49
N HIS A 29 9.19 3.33 -3.51
CA HIS A 29 8.81 4.75 -3.48
C HIS A 29 7.30 4.91 -3.50
N GLN A 30 6.62 4.14 -4.34
CA GLN A 30 5.16 4.15 -4.41
C GLN A 30 4.56 3.64 -3.11
N THR A 31 5.16 2.62 -2.51
CA THR A 31 4.69 2.08 -1.23
C THR A 31 4.88 3.10 -0.11
N ALA A 32 5.98 3.83 -0.10
CA ALA A 32 6.18 4.89 0.89
C ALA A 32 5.14 6.01 0.75
N SER A 33 4.79 6.38 -0.50
CA SER A 33 3.72 7.37 -0.74
C SER A 33 2.38 6.84 -0.26
N LEU A 34 2.09 5.56 -0.50
CA LEU A 34 0.87 4.91 -0.03
C LEU A 34 0.79 4.93 1.50
N VAL A 35 1.91 4.64 2.17
CA VAL A 35 1.96 4.67 3.64
C VAL A 35 1.58 6.06 4.17
N GLU A 36 2.09 7.12 3.55
CA GLU A 36 1.75 8.48 3.96
C GLU A 36 0.27 8.77 3.75
N LEU A 37 -0.31 8.28 2.67
CA LEU A 37 -1.75 8.41 2.42
C LEU A 37 -2.57 7.62 3.44
N LEU A 38 -2.10 6.46 3.87
CA LEU A 38 -2.81 5.67 4.88
C LEU A 38 -2.81 6.37 6.24
N LYS A 39 -1.76 7.13 6.55
CA LYS A 39 -1.70 7.92 7.78
C LYS A 39 -2.67 9.12 7.74
N ASN A 40 -2.80 9.75 6.57
CA ASN A 40 -3.67 10.90 6.34
C ASN A 40 -4.44 10.69 5.04
N PRO A 41 -5.51 9.87 5.05
CA PRO A 41 -6.21 9.51 3.82
C PRO A 41 -6.83 10.73 3.12
N GLU A 42 -6.59 10.81 1.82
CA GLU A 42 -7.20 11.80 0.94
C GLU A 42 -7.70 11.05 -0.28
N GLY A 43 -8.98 11.13 -0.56
CA GLY A 43 -9.56 10.52 -1.75
C GLY A 43 -10.09 9.12 -1.48
N ASP A 44 -9.77 8.18 -2.38
CA ASP A 44 -10.40 6.83 -2.40
C ASP A 44 -9.80 5.89 -1.36
N GLU A 45 -10.44 5.79 -0.20
CA GLU A 45 -9.98 4.94 0.89
C GLU A 45 -10.02 3.46 0.53
N ALA A 46 -11.02 3.03 -0.22
CA ALA A 46 -11.11 1.63 -0.64
C ALA A 46 -9.94 1.24 -1.54
N LEU A 47 -9.55 2.15 -2.44
CA LEU A 47 -8.39 1.93 -3.30
C LEU A 47 -7.11 1.86 -2.47
N LEU A 48 -6.94 2.74 -1.48
CA LEU A 48 -5.76 2.74 -0.62
C LEU A 48 -5.60 1.40 0.10
N LEU A 49 -6.69 0.88 0.65
CA LEU A 49 -6.66 -0.42 1.32
C LEU A 49 -6.33 -1.55 0.35
N ASP A 50 -6.94 -1.54 -0.84
CA ASP A 50 -6.66 -2.56 -1.85
C ASP A 50 -5.18 -2.55 -2.24
N LEU A 51 -4.60 -1.37 -2.40
CA LEU A 51 -3.19 -1.27 -2.78
C LEU A 51 -2.27 -1.87 -1.72
N ILE A 52 -2.50 -1.54 -0.44
CA ILE A 52 -1.63 -2.06 0.62
C ILE A 52 -1.82 -3.56 0.84
N GLU A 53 -3.01 -4.08 0.60
CA GLU A 53 -3.31 -5.49 0.79
C GLU A 53 -2.83 -6.35 -0.38
N ASN A 54 -2.98 -5.87 -1.61
CA ASN A 54 -2.89 -6.72 -2.79
C ASN A 54 -1.83 -6.32 -3.83
N ARG A 55 -1.28 -5.12 -3.75
CA ARG A 55 -0.40 -4.59 -4.80
C ARG A 55 1.05 -4.39 -4.36
N ILE A 56 1.41 -4.89 -3.20
CA ILE A 56 2.79 -4.83 -2.73
C ILE A 56 3.44 -6.18 -3.02
N PRO A 57 4.62 -6.23 -3.67
CA PRO A 57 5.29 -7.49 -3.93
C PRO A 57 5.65 -8.21 -2.64
N PRO A 58 5.59 -9.54 -2.60
CA PRO A 58 5.91 -10.30 -1.39
C PRO A 58 7.41 -10.53 -1.22
N GLY A 59 7.78 -11.10 -0.10
CA GLY A 59 9.11 -11.62 0.14
C GLY A 59 10.12 -10.56 0.57
N VAL A 60 11.25 -10.52 -0.13
CA VAL A 60 12.39 -9.66 0.24
C VAL A 60 12.47 -8.37 -0.56
N ASP A 61 11.42 -8.04 -1.29
CA ASP A 61 11.37 -6.79 -2.04
C ASP A 61 11.36 -5.59 -1.08
N GLN A 62 12.00 -4.49 -1.47
CA GLN A 62 12.07 -3.28 -0.63
C GLN A 62 10.68 -2.74 -0.34
N ALA A 63 9.75 -2.82 -1.29
CA ALA A 63 8.36 -2.41 -1.06
C ALA A 63 7.71 -3.23 0.07
N ALA A 64 8.00 -4.53 0.14
CA ALA A 64 7.49 -5.38 1.21
C ALA A 64 8.04 -4.95 2.57
N TYR A 65 9.31 -4.54 2.65
CA TYR A 65 9.88 -4.04 3.89
C TYR A 65 9.22 -2.73 4.33
N VAL A 66 8.92 -1.83 3.39
CA VAL A 66 8.22 -0.58 3.72
C VAL A 66 6.84 -0.88 4.31
N LYS A 67 6.11 -1.79 3.68
CA LYS A 67 4.79 -2.23 4.17
C LYS A 67 4.90 -2.86 5.56
N ALA A 68 5.83 -3.78 5.74
CA ALA A 68 6.00 -4.49 7.02
C ALA A 68 6.37 -3.52 8.15
N ALA A 69 7.29 -2.59 7.89
CA ALA A 69 7.68 -1.60 8.88
C ALA A 69 6.52 -0.73 9.32
N PHE A 70 5.71 -0.28 8.36
CA PHE A 70 4.52 0.53 8.66
C PHE A 70 3.51 -0.26 9.52
N LEU A 71 3.22 -1.49 9.12
CA LEU A 71 2.27 -2.32 9.87
C LEU A 71 2.77 -2.63 11.28
N ALA A 72 4.06 -2.92 11.42
CA ALA A 72 4.66 -3.16 12.72
C ALA A 72 4.59 -1.91 13.60
N ASP A 73 4.80 -0.73 13.02
CA ASP A 73 4.70 0.52 13.76
C ASP A 73 3.28 0.77 14.26
N ILE A 74 2.26 0.38 13.50
CA ILE A 74 0.87 0.49 13.96
C ILE A 74 0.66 -0.42 15.18
N VAL A 75 1.14 -1.65 15.12
CA VAL A 75 1.01 -2.61 16.24
C VAL A 75 1.70 -2.09 17.50
N LYS A 76 2.87 -1.45 17.33
CA LYS A 76 3.65 -0.91 18.46
C LYS A 76 3.13 0.42 18.98
N GLY A 77 2.21 1.06 18.25
CA GLY A 77 1.69 2.37 18.63
C GLY A 77 2.54 3.54 18.17
N ASN A 78 3.53 3.30 17.30
CA ASN A 78 4.41 4.35 16.76
C ASN A 78 3.84 5.03 15.53
N ALA A 79 2.85 4.42 14.89
CA ALA A 79 2.14 5.01 13.76
C ALA A 79 0.65 4.71 13.91
N SER A 80 -0.17 5.46 13.21
CA SER A 80 -1.61 5.23 13.21
C SER A 80 -2.20 5.52 11.85
N SER A 81 -3.30 4.84 11.54
CA SER A 81 -4.07 5.07 10.32
C SER A 81 -5.54 4.91 10.67
N PRO A 82 -6.41 5.82 10.19
CA PRO A 82 -7.85 5.64 10.39
C PRO A 82 -8.42 4.45 9.61
N LEU A 83 -7.67 3.92 8.64
CA LEU A 83 -8.12 2.79 7.82
C LEU A 83 -7.60 1.44 8.32
N ILE A 84 -6.52 1.43 9.10
CA ILE A 84 -5.86 0.20 9.57
C ILE A 84 -5.62 0.31 11.07
N ASP A 85 -6.33 -0.50 11.85
CA ASP A 85 -6.07 -0.59 13.29
C ASP A 85 -5.01 -1.68 13.58
N ALA A 86 -4.65 -1.86 14.84
CA ALA A 86 -3.64 -2.85 15.23
C ALA A 86 -4.04 -4.27 14.82
N LYS A 87 -5.32 -4.61 14.96
CA LYS A 87 -5.83 -5.92 14.57
C LYS A 87 -5.65 -6.17 13.07
N LYS A 88 -6.03 -5.18 12.25
CA LYS A 88 -5.88 -5.28 10.79
C LYS A 88 -4.41 -5.36 10.41
N ALA A 89 -3.55 -4.59 11.07
CA ALA A 89 -2.11 -4.63 10.82
C ALA A 89 -1.53 -6.01 11.10
N ILE A 90 -1.94 -6.64 12.19
CA ILE A 90 -1.51 -8.00 12.52
C ILE A 90 -1.97 -8.99 11.44
N GLU A 91 -3.21 -8.88 10.97
CA GLU A 91 -3.72 -9.73 9.91
C GLU A 91 -2.90 -9.59 8.62
N LEU A 92 -2.59 -8.36 8.23
CA LEU A 92 -1.81 -8.11 7.02
C LEU A 92 -0.38 -8.61 7.16
N LEU A 93 0.25 -8.45 8.33
CA LEU A 93 1.58 -9.00 8.58
C LEU A 93 1.57 -10.53 8.47
N GLY A 94 0.53 -11.17 8.99
CA GLY A 94 0.38 -12.62 8.89
C GLY A 94 0.30 -13.09 7.44
N GLN A 95 -0.40 -12.36 6.60
CA GLN A 95 -0.51 -12.67 5.18
C GLN A 95 0.84 -12.56 4.46
N MET A 96 1.69 -11.64 4.89
CA MET A 96 2.99 -11.42 4.27
C MET A 96 3.97 -12.58 4.54
N GLN A 97 3.75 -13.31 5.61
CA GLN A 97 4.63 -14.42 5.98
C GLN A 97 4.27 -15.73 5.26
N GLY A 98 3.08 -15.78 4.73
CA GLY A 98 2.59 -16.94 4.01
C GLY A 98 3.06 -16.95 2.59
#